data_23987ced4a70e364562f3979c3f09dcb
#
_entry.id   23987ced4a70e364562f3979c3f09dcb
#
_cell.length_a   1.000
_cell.length_b   1.000
_cell.length_c   1.000
_cell.angle_alpha   90.00
_cell.angle_beta   90.00
_cell.angle_gamma   90.00
#
_symmetry.space_group_name_H-M   'P 1'
#
loop_
_entity.id
_entity.type
_entity.pdbx_description
1 polymer ?
#
loop_
_entity_poly.entity_id
_entity_poly.type
_entity_poly.pdbx_seq_one_letter_code
_entity_poly.pdbx_strand_id
1 'polypeptide(L)'
;PTTTTPAAPGGATSANIPDPALNPFLQCVVQAESGGDYGAVSPNGLYMGAFQFSQPTWNTAAEAAGLPFLVGVPPNEATKAEQDTVAVALYALDGERPWLGDRCSS
;
A
#
# COMPACT_ATOMS: atom_id res chain seq x y z
N PRO A 1 8.08 -11.39 -5.60
CA PRO A 1 8.37 -10.71 -6.07
C PRO A 1 9.22 -9.77 -6.29
N THR A 2 9.34 -9.54 -6.35
CA THR A 2 9.80 -8.93 -6.57
C THR A 2 10.21 -8.02 -6.49
N THR A 3 10.42 -7.66 -6.33
CA THR A 3 10.64 -6.93 -6.17
C THR A 3 11.08 -6.02 -6.39
N THR A 4 11.29 -5.78 -6.47
CA THR A 4 11.63 -5.09 -6.50
C THR A 4 11.94 -4.20 -6.90
N THR A 5 12.04 -3.91 -7.30
CA THR A 5 12.36 -3.22 -7.60
C THR A 5 12.35 -2.21 -7.68
N PRO A 6 12.34 -1.79 -7.69
CA PRO A 6 12.25 -0.81 -7.49
C PRO A 6 12.07 0.09 -8.07
N ALA A 7 12.07 0.23 -8.45
CA ALA A 7 11.95 1.33 -8.73
C ALA A 7 10.83 1.75 -9.42
N ALA A 8 9.88 2.06 -8.85
CA ALA A 8 8.75 2.73 -9.36
C ALA A 8 9.18 3.98 -10.08
N PRO A 9 8.39 4.45 -11.05
CA PRO A 9 8.73 5.66 -11.76
C PRO A 9 9.05 6.84 -10.87
N GLY A 10 8.44 6.94 -9.72
CA GLY A 10 8.75 7.99 -8.78
C GLY A 10 9.76 7.60 -7.75
N GLY A 11 10.39 6.44 -7.92
CA GLY A 11 11.19 5.84 -6.88
C GLY A 11 12.38 6.63 -6.45
N ALA A 12 12.91 7.47 -7.33
CA ALA A 12 14.07 8.25 -6.95
C ALA A 12 13.79 9.12 -5.74
N THR A 13 12.60 9.68 -5.65
CA THR A 13 12.26 10.51 -4.49
C THR A 13 11.89 9.68 -3.30
N SER A 14 11.37 8.48 -3.53
CA SER A 14 10.90 7.64 -2.45
C SER A 14 12.03 7.05 -1.64
N ALA A 15 13.24 7.06 -2.16
CA ALA A 15 14.39 6.50 -1.44
C ALA A 15 14.59 7.17 -0.10
N ASN A 16 14.08 8.37 0.09
CA ASN A 16 14.24 9.12 1.33
C ASN A 16 13.11 8.93 2.32
N ILE A 17 12.10 8.15 1.97
CA ILE A 17 10.97 7.96 2.84
C ILE A 17 11.29 6.88 3.86
N PRO A 18 11.18 7.17 5.17
CA PRO A 18 11.39 6.13 6.16
C PRO A 18 10.27 5.10 6.10
N ASP A 19 10.62 3.86 6.40
CA ASP A 19 9.65 2.78 6.44
C ASP A 19 8.87 2.89 7.76
N PRO A 20 7.60 3.19 7.75
CA PRO A 20 6.85 3.38 8.99
C PRO A 20 6.57 2.05 9.67
N ALA A 21 6.41 2.10 10.97
CA ALA A 21 5.96 0.92 11.70
C ALA A 21 4.48 0.71 11.43
N LEU A 22 4.11 -0.52 11.13
CA LEU A 22 2.71 -0.88 10.94
C LEU A 22 2.11 -1.32 12.27
N ASN A 23 0.89 -0.87 12.55
CA ASN A 23 0.19 -1.35 13.73
C ASN A 23 -0.23 -2.81 13.51
N PRO A 24 -0.64 -3.52 14.58
CA PRO A 24 -1.00 -4.94 14.42
C PRO A 24 -2.11 -5.18 13.40
N PHE A 25 -3.06 -4.26 13.27
CA PHE A 25 -4.11 -4.42 12.28
C PHE A 25 -3.53 -4.43 10.86
N LEU A 26 -2.68 -3.45 10.55
CA LEU A 26 -2.10 -3.37 9.21
C LEU A 26 -1.14 -4.53 8.95
N GLN A 27 -0.43 -5.01 9.96
CA GLN A 27 0.39 -6.21 9.80
C GLN A 27 -0.47 -7.40 9.41
N CYS A 28 -1.63 -7.54 10.04
CA CYS A 28 -2.58 -8.60 9.69
C CYS A 28 -3.07 -8.44 8.25
N VAL A 29 -3.38 -7.20 7.84
CA VAL A 29 -3.87 -6.93 6.49
C VAL A 29 -2.86 -7.39 5.45
N VAL A 30 -1.58 -7.06 5.63
CA VAL A 30 -0.55 -7.48 4.68
C VAL A 30 -0.55 -8.99 4.51
N GLN A 31 -0.65 -9.73 5.60
CA GLN A 31 -0.65 -11.19 5.52
C GLN A 31 -1.94 -11.70 4.87
N ALA A 32 -3.08 -11.11 5.23
CA ALA A 32 -4.36 -11.58 4.72
C ALA A 32 -4.54 -11.26 3.24
N GLU A 33 -4.07 -10.08 2.81
CA GLU A 33 -4.32 -9.63 1.44
C GLU A 33 -3.31 -10.19 0.45
N SER A 34 -2.06 -10.32 0.85
CA SER A 34 -1.01 -10.67 -0.12
C SER A 34 -0.01 -11.69 0.40
N GLY A 35 -0.13 -12.09 1.66
CA GLY A 35 0.89 -12.94 2.25
C GLY A 35 2.24 -12.26 2.37
N GLY A 36 2.27 -10.94 2.39
CA GLY A 36 3.50 -10.17 2.49
C GLY A 36 4.13 -9.82 1.16
N ASP A 37 3.42 -10.01 0.06
CA ASP A 37 3.97 -9.77 -1.28
C ASP A 37 3.63 -8.35 -1.73
N TYR A 38 4.61 -7.46 -1.68
CA TYR A 38 4.42 -6.07 -2.07
C TYR A 38 4.26 -5.88 -3.57
N GLY A 39 4.58 -6.89 -4.37
CA GLY A 39 4.38 -6.87 -5.81
C GLY A 39 3.11 -7.55 -6.27
N ALA A 40 2.26 -7.98 -5.35
CA ALA A 40 1.09 -8.78 -5.71
C ALA A 40 0.09 -7.98 -6.53
N VAL A 41 -0.54 -8.66 -7.49
CA VAL A 41 -1.65 -8.12 -8.26
C VAL A 41 -2.74 -9.19 -8.25
N SER A 42 -3.96 -8.77 -7.96
CA SER A 42 -5.06 -9.72 -7.92
C SER A 42 -5.34 -10.31 -9.31
N PRO A 43 -5.99 -11.47 -9.38
CA PRO A 43 -6.25 -12.10 -10.70
C PRO A 43 -7.02 -11.22 -11.66
N ASN A 44 -7.91 -10.36 -11.15
CA ASN A 44 -8.67 -9.46 -12.03
C ASN A 44 -7.92 -8.15 -12.32
N GLY A 45 -6.73 -7.96 -11.73
CA GLY A 45 -5.92 -6.78 -11.96
C GLY A 45 -6.40 -5.52 -11.25
N LEU A 46 -7.42 -5.62 -10.42
CA LEU A 46 -8.02 -4.43 -9.80
C LEU A 46 -7.40 -4.05 -8.47
N TYR A 47 -6.72 -4.98 -7.81
CA TYR A 47 -6.13 -4.75 -6.49
C TYR A 47 -4.65 -5.08 -6.52
N MET A 48 -3.85 -4.21 -5.94
CA MET A 48 -2.41 -4.28 -6.15
C MET A 48 -1.66 -3.97 -4.87
N GLY A 49 -0.48 -4.58 -4.75
CA GLY A 49 0.43 -4.34 -3.66
C GLY A 49 0.13 -5.17 -2.43
N ALA A 50 0.91 -4.95 -1.39
CA ALA A 50 0.81 -5.75 -0.17
C ALA A 50 -0.55 -5.63 0.51
N PHE A 51 -1.20 -4.47 0.36
CA PHE A 51 -2.49 -4.19 0.99
C PHE A 51 -3.64 -4.33 0.00
N GLN A 52 -3.36 -4.69 -1.24
CA GLN A 52 -4.36 -4.86 -2.31
C GLN A 52 -5.22 -3.61 -2.49
N PHE A 53 -4.56 -2.49 -2.75
CA PHE A 53 -5.25 -1.23 -3.05
C PHE A 53 -5.86 -1.26 -4.44
N SER A 54 -7.05 -0.68 -4.59
CA SER A 54 -7.50 -0.26 -5.91
C SER A 54 -6.80 1.04 -6.30
N GLN A 55 -6.69 1.32 -7.59
CA GLN A 55 -6.00 2.54 -8.01
C GLN A 55 -6.65 3.81 -7.46
N PRO A 56 -8.00 3.97 -7.51
CA PRO A 56 -8.59 5.18 -6.97
C PRO A 56 -8.36 5.36 -5.47
N THR A 57 -8.44 4.27 -4.70
CA THR A 57 -8.19 4.35 -3.26
C THR A 57 -6.74 4.72 -2.99
N TRP A 58 -5.83 4.11 -3.73
CA TRP A 58 -4.41 4.44 -3.62
C TRP A 58 -4.16 5.92 -3.89
N ASN A 59 -4.76 6.45 -4.97
CA ASN A 59 -4.55 7.85 -5.33
C ASN A 59 -4.99 8.79 -4.22
N THR A 60 -6.18 8.55 -3.67
CA THR A 60 -6.69 9.37 -2.58
C THR A 60 -5.80 9.28 -1.35
N ALA A 61 -5.40 8.08 -1.00
CA ALA A 61 -4.58 7.88 0.19
C ALA A 61 -3.17 8.43 0.00
N ALA A 62 -2.64 8.36 -1.21
CA ALA A 62 -1.31 8.91 -1.50
C ALA A 62 -1.30 10.42 -1.30
N GLU A 63 -2.36 11.10 -1.75
CA GLU A 63 -2.46 12.54 -1.50
C GLU A 63 -2.55 12.84 -0.02
N ALA A 64 -3.36 12.07 0.70
CA ALA A 64 -3.51 12.26 2.13
C ALA A 64 -2.21 12.00 2.88
N ALA A 65 -1.39 11.11 2.34
CA ALA A 65 -0.09 10.79 2.94
C ALA A 65 0.97 11.87 2.69
N GLY A 66 0.66 12.86 1.86
CA GLY A 66 1.64 13.87 1.48
C GLY A 66 2.61 13.38 0.42
N LEU A 67 2.20 12.39 -0.36
CA LEU A 67 3.03 11.79 -1.40
C LEU A 67 2.33 11.90 -2.75
N PRO A 68 2.03 13.13 -3.22
CA PRO A 68 1.24 13.30 -4.45
C PRO A 68 1.92 12.72 -5.69
N PHE A 69 3.25 12.54 -5.65
CA PHE A 69 3.94 11.94 -6.79
C PHE A 69 3.58 10.47 -6.99
N LEU A 70 2.92 9.85 -6.01
CA LEU A 70 2.47 8.47 -6.14
C LEU A 70 1.09 8.34 -6.76
N VAL A 71 0.37 9.44 -6.92
CA VAL A 71 -0.94 9.39 -7.59
C VAL A 71 -0.75 8.89 -9.01
N GLY A 72 -1.50 7.85 -9.37
CA GLY A 72 -1.40 7.24 -10.70
C GLY A 72 -0.35 6.15 -10.83
N VAL A 73 0.50 5.98 -9.81
CA VAL A 73 1.48 4.90 -9.81
C VAL A 73 0.74 3.62 -9.37
N PRO A 74 0.89 2.51 -10.11
CA PRO A 74 0.26 1.28 -9.65
C PRO A 74 0.83 0.89 -8.28
N PRO A 75 -0.03 0.60 -7.31
CA PRO A 75 0.44 0.32 -5.95
C PRO A 75 1.52 -0.74 -5.85
N ASN A 76 1.45 -1.79 -6.69
CA ASN A 76 2.44 -2.86 -6.65
C ASN A 76 3.80 -2.44 -7.17
N GLU A 77 3.89 -1.28 -7.82
CA GLU A 77 5.15 -0.76 -8.32
C GLU A 77 5.81 0.24 -7.37
N ALA A 78 5.11 0.63 -6.32
CA ALA A 78 5.67 1.49 -5.31
C ALA A 78 6.56 0.68 -4.37
N THR A 79 7.49 1.35 -3.69
CA THR A 79 8.36 0.67 -2.74
C THR A 79 7.58 0.24 -1.50
N LYS A 80 8.20 -0.64 -0.72
CA LYS A 80 7.59 -1.06 0.54
C LYS A 80 7.28 0.14 1.44
N ALA A 81 8.26 1.05 1.59
CA ALA A 81 8.06 2.21 2.44
C ALA A 81 6.92 3.08 1.94
N GLU A 82 6.80 3.23 0.63
CA GLU A 82 5.69 3.99 0.04
C GLU A 82 4.36 3.32 0.29
N GLN A 83 4.28 2.02 0.05
CA GLN A 83 3.02 1.30 0.27
C GLN A 83 2.61 1.34 1.73
N ASP A 84 3.56 1.12 2.63
CA ASP A 84 3.27 1.16 4.06
C ASP A 84 2.81 2.56 4.48
N THR A 85 3.46 3.61 3.98
CA THR A 85 3.10 4.98 4.32
C THR A 85 1.69 5.32 3.83
N VAL A 86 1.37 4.91 2.61
CA VAL A 86 0.03 5.13 2.07
C VAL A 86 -1.02 4.34 2.88
N ALA A 87 -0.68 3.13 3.30
CA ALA A 87 -1.61 2.33 4.11
C ALA A 87 -1.87 2.98 5.46
N VAL A 88 -0.82 3.52 6.09
CA VAL A 88 -0.99 4.23 7.36
C VAL A 88 -1.90 5.44 7.18
N ALA A 89 -1.73 6.17 6.07
CA ALA A 89 -2.59 7.32 5.79
C ALA A 89 -4.03 6.90 5.56
N LEU A 90 -4.25 5.82 4.82
CA LEU A 90 -5.61 5.33 4.58
C LEU A 90 -6.26 4.89 5.88
N TYR A 91 -5.50 4.23 6.74
CA TYR A 91 -6.02 3.84 8.05
C TYR A 91 -6.43 5.07 8.87
N ALA A 92 -5.63 6.13 8.80
CA ALA A 92 -5.97 7.36 9.52
C ALA A 92 -7.25 8.00 8.98
N LEU A 93 -7.51 7.85 7.67
CA LEU A 93 -8.72 8.40 7.06
C LEU A 93 -9.97 7.56 7.36
N ASP A 94 -9.85 6.26 7.18
CA ASP A 94 -11.01 5.37 7.11
C ASP A 94 -10.97 4.24 8.12
N GLY A 95 -9.94 4.17 8.96
CA GLY A 95 -9.81 3.11 9.94
C GLY A 95 -9.71 1.76 9.27
N GLU A 96 -10.44 0.81 9.80
CA GLU A 96 -10.38 -0.58 9.32
C GLU A 96 -11.31 -0.81 8.12
N ARG A 97 -12.12 0.18 7.77
CA ARG A 97 -13.18 0.00 6.77
C ARG A 97 -12.69 -0.54 5.44
N PRO A 98 -11.55 -0.08 4.89
CA PRO A 98 -11.12 -0.58 3.59
C PRO A 98 -10.81 -2.08 3.58
N TRP A 99 -10.61 -2.66 4.75
CA TRP A 99 -10.17 -4.05 4.88
C TRP A 99 -11.10 -4.89 5.74
N LEU A 100 -12.38 -4.55 5.78
CA LEU A 100 -13.32 -5.25 6.68
C LEU A 100 -13.44 -6.73 6.39
N GLY A 101 -13.21 -7.15 5.15
CA GLY A 101 -13.32 -8.56 4.79
C GLY A 101 -12.18 -9.43 5.28
N ASP A 102 -11.12 -8.85 5.84
CA ASP A 102 -9.91 -9.60 6.14
C ASP A 102 -9.89 -10.26 7.51
N ARG A 103 -10.90 -10.01 8.32
CA ARG A 103 -10.96 -10.56 9.67
C ARG A 103 -9.80 -10.14 10.55
N CYS A 104 -9.21 -9.00 10.24
CA CYS A 104 -8.12 -8.46 11.04
C CYS A 104 -8.64 -7.57 12.15
N SER A 105 -9.89 -7.18 12.09
CA SER A 105 -10.51 -6.36 13.13
C SER A 105 -10.60 -7.14 14.42
N SER A 106 -10.36 -6.47 15.53
CA SER A 106 -10.49 -7.10 16.83
C SER A 106 -11.92 -7.03 17.36
#